data_9a722e44e142444d01f6166466a1ce69
#
_entry.id   9a722e44e142444d01f6166466a1ce69
#
_cell.length_a   1.000
_cell.length_b   1.000
_cell.length_c   1.000
_cell.angle_alpha   90.00
_cell.angle_beta   90.00
_cell.angle_gamma   90.00
#
_symmetry.space_group_name_H-M   'P 1'
#
loop_
_entity.id
_entity.type
_entity.pdbx_description
1 polymer ?
#
loop_
_entity_poly.entity_id
_entity_poly.type
_entity_poly.pdbx_seq_one_letter_code
_entity_poly.pdbx_strand_id
1 'polypeptide(L)' 'MGQDIIVYSTPLCAPCESLKRYLKEKGVEFTVKDLLMDEEAAEYLADKNIRSTPVLQVDDELVVGFQKEKVDELLGF' A
#
# COMPACT_ATOMS: atom_id res chain seq x y z
N MET A 1 13.37 -11.53 -9.94
CA MET A 1 13.54 -10.77 -8.72
C MET A 1 12.34 -9.92 -8.49
N GLY A 2 11.74 -10.09 -7.36
CA GLY A 2 10.52 -9.37 -7.05
C GLY A 2 10.79 -7.98 -6.51
N GLN A 3 9.84 -7.09 -6.72
CA GLN A 3 9.84 -5.81 -6.04
C GLN A 3 9.29 -6.02 -4.63
N ASP A 4 9.75 -5.20 -3.69
CA ASP A 4 9.19 -5.21 -2.34
C ASP A 4 7.91 -4.38 -2.37
N ILE A 5 6.78 -5.05 -2.18
CA ILE A 5 5.48 -4.40 -2.26
C ILE A 5 4.80 -4.49 -0.90
N ILE A 6 4.45 -3.35 -0.35
CA ILE A 6 3.83 -3.24 0.97
C ILE A 6 2.56 -2.41 0.85
N VAL A 7 1.49 -2.90 1.46
CA VAL A 7 0.23 -2.15 1.56
C VAL A 7 0.05 -1.75 3.02
N TYR A 8 0.06 -0.45 3.27
CA TYR A 8 -0.24 0.08 4.60
C TYR A 8 -1.74 0.31 4.69
N SER A 9 -2.38 -0.27 5.67
CA SER A 9 -3.82 -0.21 5.79
C SER A 9 -4.26 0.02 7.24
N THR A 10 -5.55 0.30 7.40
CA THR A 10 -6.18 0.40 8.72
C THR A 10 -7.46 -0.43 8.67
N PRO A 11 -8.01 -0.83 9.83
CA PRO A 11 -9.30 -1.51 9.86
C PRO A 11 -10.41 -0.63 9.29
N LEU A 12 -11.45 -1.26 8.78
CA LEU A 12 -12.63 -0.57 8.25
C LEU A 12 -12.31 0.44 7.15
N CYS A 13 -11.38 0.07 6.30
CA CYS A 13 -10.95 0.92 5.19
C CYS A 13 -11.36 0.27 3.87
N ALA A 14 -12.42 0.76 3.25
CA ALA A 14 -12.89 0.19 1.98
C ALA A 14 -11.88 0.34 0.84
N PRO A 15 -11.23 1.51 0.64
CA PRO A 15 -10.20 1.62 -0.38
C PRO A 15 -9.02 0.69 -0.15
N CYS A 16 -8.67 0.42 1.12
CA CYS A 16 -7.61 -0.53 1.43
C CYS A 16 -7.96 -1.92 0.92
N GLU A 17 -9.20 -2.34 1.15
CA GLU A 17 -9.66 -3.64 0.67
C GLU A 17 -9.69 -3.70 -0.86
N SER A 18 -10.09 -2.61 -1.49
CA SER A 18 -10.11 -2.52 -2.96
C SER A 18 -8.71 -2.67 -3.53
N LEU A 19 -7.73 -1.98 -2.94
CA LEU A 19 -6.34 -2.08 -3.38
C LEU A 19 -5.81 -3.50 -3.21
N LYS A 20 -6.04 -4.11 -2.06
CA LYS A 20 -5.57 -5.48 -1.81
C LYS A 20 -6.19 -6.46 -2.80
N ARG A 21 -7.48 -6.33 -3.07
CA ARG A 21 -8.17 -7.18 -4.03
C ARG A 21 -7.60 -7.02 -5.43
N TYR A 22 -7.37 -5.78 -5.84
CA TYR A 22 -6.82 -5.47 -7.15
C TYR A 22 -5.45 -6.13 -7.34
N LEU A 23 -4.59 -6.02 -6.33
CA LEU A 23 -3.26 -6.63 -6.40
C LEU A 23 -3.33 -8.15 -6.48
N LYS A 24 -4.24 -8.75 -5.73
CA LYS A 24 -4.43 -10.20 -5.77
C LYS A 24 -4.91 -10.67 -7.14
N GLU A 25 -5.82 -9.93 -7.74
CA GLU A 25 -6.34 -10.24 -9.07
C GLU A 25 -5.25 -10.19 -10.14
N LYS A 26 -4.26 -9.32 -9.94
CA LYS A 26 -3.13 -9.19 -10.86
C LYS A 26 -2.01 -10.18 -10.57
N GLY A 27 -2.16 -11.02 -9.55
CA GLY A 27 -1.16 -12.00 -9.18
C GLY A 27 0.07 -11.42 -8.50
N VAL A 28 -0.08 -10.26 -7.87
CA VAL A 28 1.01 -9.57 -7.20
C VAL A 28 1.09 -10.03 -5.75
N GLU A 29 2.28 -10.41 -5.31
CA GLU A 29 2.52 -10.73 -3.91
C GLU A 29 2.88 -9.44 -3.17
N PHE A 30 2.30 -9.26 -1.99
CA PHE A 30 2.55 -8.06 -1.20
C PHE A 30 2.41 -8.37 0.29
N THR A 31 3.00 -7.50 1.10
CA THR A 31 2.90 -7.57 2.56
C THR A 31 1.91 -6.50 3.02
N VAL A 32 1.02 -6.86 3.93
CA VAL A 32 0.09 -5.89 4.51
C VAL A 32 0.60 -5.50 5.89
N LYS A 33 0.71 -4.20 6.13
CA LYS A 33 1.05 -3.67 7.44
C LYS A 33 -0.14 -2.85 7.96
N ASP A 34 -0.67 -3.28 9.11
CA ASP A 34 -1.79 -2.61 9.74
C ASP A 34 -1.24 -1.52 10.67
N LEU A 35 -1.58 -0.28 10.40
CA LEU A 35 -1.03 0.86 11.14
C LEU A 35 -1.47 0.89 12.61
N LEU A 36 -2.55 0.21 12.95
CA LEU A 36 -2.96 0.11 14.35
C LEU A 36 -2.10 -0.89 15.12
N MET A 37 -1.59 -1.90 14.45
CA MET A 37 -0.81 -2.95 15.09
C MET A 37 0.69 -2.74 14.92
N ASP A 38 1.09 -1.99 13.92
CA ASP A 38 2.50 -1.79 13.59
C ASP A 38 2.88 -0.33 13.81
N GLU A 39 3.44 -0.04 14.98
CA GLU A 39 3.83 1.32 15.33
C GLU A 39 4.95 1.87 14.45
N GLU A 40 5.87 1.01 14.05
CA GLU A 40 6.96 1.44 13.18
C GLU A 40 6.45 1.90 11.82
N ALA A 41 5.49 1.17 11.27
CA ALA A 41 4.87 1.54 10.00
C ALA A 41 4.14 2.87 10.13
N ALA A 42 3.40 3.05 11.23
CA ALA A 42 2.69 4.30 11.49
C ALA A 42 3.65 5.48 11.60
N GLU A 43 4.76 5.31 12.32
CA GLU A 43 5.77 6.36 12.45
C GLU A 43 6.44 6.67 11.12
N TYR A 44 6.71 5.64 10.32
CA TYR A 44 7.32 5.81 9.02
C TYR A 44 6.47 6.71 8.13
N LEU A 45 5.18 6.47 8.08
CA LEU A 45 4.26 7.29 7.28
C LEU A 45 4.06 8.68 7.88
N ALA A 46 4.02 8.78 9.21
CA ALA A 46 3.88 10.07 9.87
C ALA A 46 5.07 10.98 9.57
N ASP A 47 6.28 10.42 9.55
CA ASP A 47 7.49 11.17 9.21
C ASP A 47 7.44 11.73 7.78
N LYS A 48 6.68 11.10 6.92
CA LYS A 48 6.49 11.56 5.55
C LYS A 48 5.24 12.41 5.37
N ASN A 49 4.58 12.76 6.46
CA ASN A 49 3.33 13.53 6.46
C ASN A 49 2.19 12.81 5.73
N ILE A 50 2.22 11.49 5.73
CA ILE A 50 1.17 10.69 5.11
C ILE A 50 0.21 10.23 6.21
N ARG A 51 -1.03 10.64 6.13
CA ARG A 51 -2.04 10.34 7.14
C ARG A 51 -3.27 9.62 6.58
N SER A 52 -3.21 9.24 5.34
CA SER A 52 -4.33 8.56 4.67
C SER A 52 -3.95 7.12 4.36
N THR A 53 -4.94 6.26 4.29
CA THR A 53 -4.77 4.88 3.84
C THR A 53 -5.74 4.62 2.69
N PRO A 54 -5.45 3.66 1.84
CA PRO A 54 -4.25 2.82 1.82
C PRO A 54 -3.03 3.58 1.30
N VAL A 55 -1.85 3.09 1.64
CA VAL A 55 -0.62 3.55 1.02
C VAL A 55 0.06 2.33 0.42
N LEU A 56 0.39 2.41 -0.84
CA LEU A 56 1.12 1.34 -1.53
C LEU A 56 2.58 1.75 -1.63
N GLN A 57 3.46 0.88 -1.17
CA GLN A 57 4.88 1.08 -1.34
C GLN A 57 5.41 0.03 -2.32
N VAL A 58 6.09 0.50 -3.36
CA VAL A 58 6.76 -0.38 -4.31
C VAL A 58 8.22 0.05 -4.30
N ASP A 59 9.08 -0.78 -3.70
CA ASP A 59 10.48 -0.44 -3.43
C ASP A 59 10.57 0.88 -2.67
N ASP A 60 11.03 1.97 -3.29
CA ASP A 60 11.14 3.27 -2.65
C ASP A 60 10.01 4.23 -3.00
N GLU A 61 9.08 3.80 -3.84
CA GLU A 61 7.99 4.64 -4.30
C GLU A 61 6.75 4.47 -3.43
N LEU A 62 6.08 5.58 -3.12
CA LEU A 62 4.85 5.57 -2.33
C LEU A 62 3.70 6.14 -3.13
N VAL A 63 2.56 5.46 -3.07
CA VAL A 63 1.32 5.95 -3.66
C VAL A 63 0.29 6.05 -2.56
N VAL A 64 -0.24 7.24 -2.32
CA VAL A 64 -1.24 7.48 -1.28
C VAL A 64 -2.63 7.31 -1.88
N GLY A 65 -3.44 6.47 -1.27
CA GLY A 65 -4.76 6.15 -1.74
C GLY A 65 -4.73 5.11 -2.85
N PHE A 66 -5.91 4.63 -3.23
CA PHE A 66 -6.00 3.66 -4.32
C PHE A 66 -6.10 4.41 -5.65
N GLN A 67 -4.99 4.54 -6.32
CA GLN A 67 -4.90 5.19 -7.62
C GLN A 67 -4.48 4.14 -8.63
N LYS A 68 -5.46 3.55 -9.29
CA LYS A 68 -5.24 2.43 -10.19
C LYS A 68 -4.18 2.72 -11.26
N GLU A 69 -4.24 3.90 -11.85
CA GLU A 69 -3.29 4.28 -12.89
C GLU A 69 -1.85 4.33 -12.37
N LYS A 70 -1.67 4.86 -11.17
CA LYS A 70 -0.36 4.91 -10.54
C LYS A 70 0.14 3.54 -10.16
N VAL A 71 -0.76 2.70 -9.66
CA VAL A 71 -0.42 1.32 -9.31
C VAL A 71 0.05 0.57 -10.56
N ASP A 72 -0.70 0.69 -11.64
CA ASP A 72 -0.35 0.03 -12.90
C ASP A 72 1.01 0.50 -13.41
N GLU A 73 1.26 1.79 -13.32
CA GLU A 73 2.52 2.39 -13.76
C GLU A 73 3.71 1.86 -12.98
N LEU A 74 3.59 1.80 -11.65
CA LEU A 74 4.67 1.32 -10.82
C LEU A 74 4.93 -0.17 -10.96
N LEU A 75 3.90 -0.95 -11.21
CA LEU A 75 4.01 -2.40 -11.30
C LEU A 75 4.16 -2.91 -12.71
N GLY A 76 4.04 -2.05 -13.69
CA GLY A 76 4.24 -2.41 -15.09
C GLY A 76 3.08 -3.16 -15.73
N PHE A 77 1.87 -2.90 -15.27
CA PHE A 77 0.68 -3.53 -15.84
C PHE A 77 0.22 -2.84 -17.13
#